data_76fc49d97c33938e688f93e667269451
#
_entry.id   76fc49d97c33938e688f93e667269451
#
_cell.length_a   1.000
_cell.length_b   1.000
_cell.length_c   1.000
_cell.angle_alpha   90.00
_cell.angle_beta   90.00
_cell.angle_gamma   90.00
#
_symmetry.space_group_name_H-M   'P 1'
#
loop_
_entity.id
_entity.type
_entity.pdbx_description
1 polymer ?
#
loop_
_entity_poly.entity_id
_entity_poly.type
_entity_poly.pdbx_seq_one_letter_code
_entity_poly.pdbx_strand_id
1 'polypeptide(L)'
;IENNHIRVLSDGSPRRPFVHIGDISRFIDYVINNDDRKKLLVNIGTEGLNLTVKNVAKIVSQLTNVDDISFGKSDGDTRSYFVNFSKVSKLFPKFNFKYEVRDGVNEIIDNFESVIMNKTNSKRIKRINELIDSKKINTNLFWTA
;
A
#
# COMPACT_ATOMS: atom_id res chain seq x y z
N ILE A 1 10.56 8.08 7.07
CA ILE A 1 10.86 8.59 8.43
C ILE A 1 11.96 9.62 8.26
N GLU A 2 11.61 10.86 8.34
CA GLU A 2 12.58 11.96 8.34
C GLU A 2 12.75 12.41 9.80
N ASN A 3 14.00 12.61 10.23
CA ASN A 3 14.32 13.14 11.57
C ASN A 3 13.75 12.34 12.77
N ASN A 4 13.70 11.02 12.68
CA ASN A 4 13.20 10.15 13.75
C ASN A 4 11.75 10.45 14.17
N HIS A 5 10.93 10.89 13.23
CA HIS A 5 9.54 11.28 13.43
C HIS A 5 8.61 10.64 12.39
N ILE A 6 7.44 10.14 12.83
CA ILE A 6 6.38 9.62 11.96
C ILE A 6 5.25 10.65 11.90
N ARG A 7 5.09 11.27 10.74
CA ARG A 7 4.03 12.23 10.51
C ARG A 7 2.85 11.57 9.78
N VAL A 8 1.71 11.48 10.44
CA VAL A 8 0.44 11.06 9.85
C VAL A 8 -0.35 12.32 9.49
N LEU A 9 -0.70 12.49 8.19
CA LEU A 9 -1.35 13.70 7.71
C LEU A 9 -2.82 13.84 8.17
N SER A 10 -3.49 12.70 8.43
CA SER A 10 -4.84 12.65 8.97
C SER A 10 -4.83 12.44 10.50
N ASP A 11 -6.01 12.39 11.10
CA ASP A 11 -6.21 11.99 12.51
C ASP A 11 -5.93 10.49 12.78
N GLY A 12 -5.65 9.73 11.71
CA GLY A 12 -5.36 8.30 11.77
C GLY A 12 -6.61 7.41 11.89
N SER A 13 -7.81 7.97 11.96
CA SER A 13 -9.06 7.19 12.06
C SER A 13 -9.48 6.44 10.78
N PRO A 14 -9.19 6.93 9.54
CA PRO A 14 -9.62 6.25 8.34
C PRO A 14 -9.08 4.82 8.25
N ARG A 15 -9.95 3.91 7.83
CA ARG A 15 -9.59 2.52 7.55
C ARG A 15 -9.17 2.36 6.10
N ARG A 16 -8.20 1.49 5.89
CA ARG A 16 -7.74 1.07 4.56
C ARG A 16 -7.52 -0.43 4.55
N PRO A 17 -7.90 -1.12 3.47
CA PRO A 17 -7.51 -2.51 3.28
C PRO A 17 -6.04 -2.55 2.84
N PHE A 18 -5.25 -3.37 3.49
CA PHE A 18 -3.86 -3.62 3.13
C PHE A 18 -3.74 -5.06 2.63
N VAL A 19 -2.92 -5.29 1.63
CA VAL A 19 -2.58 -6.63 1.16
C VAL A 19 -1.14 -6.63 0.69
N HIS A 20 -0.39 -7.66 1.05
CA HIS A 20 0.98 -7.82 0.61
C HIS A 20 1.02 -8.26 -0.85
N ILE A 21 1.91 -7.67 -1.66
CA ILE A 21 2.01 -8.00 -3.09
C ILE A 21 2.36 -9.47 -3.31
N GLY A 22 3.15 -10.07 -2.43
CA GLY A 22 3.46 -11.50 -2.44
C GLY A 22 2.21 -12.38 -2.32
N ASP A 23 1.24 -11.99 -1.49
CA ASP A 23 -0.03 -12.73 -1.41
C ASP A 23 -0.91 -12.55 -2.64
N ILE A 24 -0.90 -11.35 -3.25
CA ILE A 24 -1.59 -11.13 -4.52
C ILE A 24 -1.01 -12.05 -5.61
N SER A 25 0.32 -12.07 -5.75
CA SER A 25 1.02 -12.89 -6.75
C SER A 25 0.76 -14.38 -6.55
N ARG A 26 0.84 -14.86 -5.31
CA ARG A 26 0.53 -16.24 -4.95
C ARG A 26 -0.95 -16.60 -5.22
N PHE A 27 -1.86 -15.67 -4.96
CA PHE A 27 -3.28 -15.89 -5.22
C PHE A 27 -3.57 -15.98 -6.71
N ILE A 28 -2.97 -15.13 -7.53
CA ILE A 28 -3.09 -15.19 -8.99
C ILE A 28 -2.58 -16.53 -9.51
N ASP A 29 -1.38 -16.94 -9.10
CA ASP A 29 -0.81 -18.25 -9.48
C ASP A 29 -1.71 -19.40 -9.03
N TYR A 30 -2.22 -19.35 -7.80
CA TYR A 30 -3.14 -20.35 -7.28
C TYR A 30 -4.41 -20.46 -8.12
N VAL A 31 -5.02 -19.32 -8.49
CA VAL A 31 -6.25 -19.30 -9.30
C VAL A 31 -5.99 -19.86 -10.70
N ILE A 32 -4.90 -19.48 -11.34
CA ILE A 32 -4.55 -19.98 -12.68
C ILE A 32 -4.43 -21.51 -12.68
N ASN A 33 -3.87 -22.09 -11.61
CA ASN A 33 -3.62 -23.52 -11.54
C ASN A 33 -4.78 -24.35 -10.95
N ASN A 34 -5.79 -23.72 -10.35
CA ASN A 34 -6.85 -24.45 -9.60
C ASN A 34 -8.28 -24.00 -9.91
N ASP A 35 -8.50 -23.11 -10.88
CA ASP A 35 -9.83 -22.56 -11.17
C ASP A 35 -10.06 -22.37 -12.68
N ASP A 36 -11.04 -23.05 -13.22
CA ASP A 36 -11.41 -22.99 -14.66
C ASP A 36 -12.41 -21.87 -14.98
N ARG A 37 -12.80 -21.05 -14.01
CA ARG A 37 -13.76 -19.97 -14.21
C ARG A 37 -13.23 -18.90 -15.16
N LYS A 38 -13.96 -18.59 -16.21
CA LYS A 38 -13.56 -17.57 -17.20
C LYS A 38 -13.62 -16.13 -16.65
N LYS A 39 -14.42 -15.89 -15.61
CA LYS A 39 -14.58 -14.56 -14.99
C LYS A 39 -14.68 -14.70 -13.49
N LEU A 40 -13.80 -14.02 -12.77
CA LEU A 40 -13.75 -13.96 -11.33
C LEU A 40 -13.62 -12.51 -10.87
N LEU A 41 -14.55 -12.08 -10.00
CA LEU A 41 -14.47 -10.79 -9.33
C LEU A 41 -14.51 -11.02 -7.82
N VAL A 42 -13.38 -10.81 -7.16
CA VAL A 42 -13.23 -10.95 -5.71
C VAL A 42 -12.32 -9.86 -5.16
N ASN A 43 -12.52 -9.49 -3.90
CA ASN A 43 -11.55 -8.73 -3.13
C ASN A 43 -10.51 -9.72 -2.60
N ILE A 44 -9.23 -9.43 -2.76
CA ILE A 44 -8.12 -10.28 -2.33
C ILE A 44 -7.61 -9.78 -0.99
N GLY A 45 -7.64 -10.62 0.05
CA GLY A 45 -7.16 -10.30 1.38
C GLY A 45 -7.94 -11.03 2.47
N THR A 46 -7.73 -10.60 3.71
CA THR A 46 -8.41 -11.10 4.90
C THR A 46 -9.01 -9.96 5.72
N GLU A 47 -9.98 -10.26 6.58
CA GLU A 47 -10.65 -9.25 7.45
C GLU A 47 -9.64 -8.51 8.35
N GLY A 48 -8.59 -9.21 8.83
CA GLY A 48 -7.53 -8.64 9.67
C GLY A 48 -6.68 -7.55 8.98
N LEU A 49 -6.76 -7.46 7.66
CA LEU A 49 -6.03 -6.46 6.87
C LEU A 49 -6.79 -5.11 6.71
N ASN A 50 -7.99 -4.99 7.28
CA ASN A 50 -8.73 -3.72 7.36
C ASN A 50 -8.24 -2.89 8.56
N LEU A 51 -7.11 -2.22 8.45
CA LEU A 51 -6.51 -1.45 9.53
C LEU A 51 -6.80 0.04 9.43
N THR A 52 -6.80 0.72 10.58
CA THR A 52 -6.75 2.19 10.59
C THR A 52 -5.34 2.68 10.25
N VAL A 53 -5.23 3.87 9.70
CA VAL A 53 -3.93 4.52 9.48
C VAL A 53 -3.14 4.63 10.79
N LYS A 54 -3.84 4.88 11.92
CA LYS A 54 -3.25 4.90 13.27
C LYS A 54 -2.62 3.55 13.65
N ASN A 55 -3.29 2.42 13.31
CA ASN A 55 -2.76 1.10 13.60
C ASN A 55 -1.48 0.83 12.79
N VAL A 56 -1.48 1.22 11.51
CA VAL A 56 -0.30 1.09 10.66
C VAL A 56 0.85 1.95 11.19
N ALA A 57 0.59 3.21 11.56
CA ALA A 57 1.61 4.08 12.15
C ALA A 57 2.23 3.48 13.42
N LYS A 58 1.42 2.84 14.28
CA LYS A 58 1.92 2.13 15.47
C LYS A 58 2.79 0.91 15.11
N ILE A 59 2.41 0.15 14.08
CA ILE A 59 3.22 -0.98 13.61
C ILE A 59 4.58 -0.48 13.11
N VAL A 60 4.59 0.59 12.32
CA VAL A 60 5.83 1.22 11.83
C VAL A 60 6.69 1.71 12.99
N SER A 61 6.10 2.42 13.96
CA SER A 61 6.78 2.91 15.17
C SER A 61 7.48 1.78 15.91
N GLN A 62 6.78 0.69 16.18
CA GLN A 62 7.33 -0.48 16.86
C GLN A 62 8.50 -1.14 16.13
N LEU A 63 8.45 -1.20 14.79
CA LEU A 63 9.48 -1.86 13.99
C LEU A 63 10.70 -0.97 13.72
N THR A 64 10.52 0.34 13.80
CA THR A 64 11.59 1.32 13.55
C THR A 64 12.15 1.92 14.83
N ASN A 65 11.59 1.58 16.00
CA ASN A 65 11.91 2.18 17.32
C ASN A 65 11.76 3.72 17.30
N VAL A 66 10.78 4.24 16.56
CA VAL A 66 10.45 5.66 16.49
C VAL A 66 9.16 5.90 17.24
N ASP A 67 9.26 6.46 18.46
CA ASP A 67 8.08 6.69 19.33
C ASP A 67 7.38 8.02 19.02
N ASP A 68 8.05 8.94 18.34
CA ASP A 68 7.49 10.25 18.02
C ASP A 68 6.54 10.16 16.82
N ILE A 69 5.24 10.12 17.10
CA ILE A 69 4.16 10.05 16.09
C ILE A 69 3.25 11.28 16.27
N SER A 70 3.11 12.07 15.20
CA SER A 70 2.11 13.13 15.14
C SER A 70 0.96 12.80 14.21
N PHE A 71 -0.23 13.26 14.58
CA PHE A 71 -1.44 13.15 13.78
C PHE A 71 -1.90 14.55 13.39
N GLY A 72 -2.16 14.74 12.09
CA GLY A 72 -2.73 15.98 11.57
C GLY A 72 -4.22 16.10 11.84
N LYS A 73 -4.75 17.28 11.55
CA LYS A 73 -6.20 17.43 11.34
C LYS A 73 -6.53 16.80 9.99
N SER A 74 -7.73 16.20 9.87
CA SER A 74 -8.18 15.63 8.59
C SER A 74 -7.98 16.69 7.47
N ASP A 75 -7.18 16.34 6.47
CA ASP A 75 -6.86 17.16 5.31
C ASP A 75 -7.94 17.09 4.21
N GLY A 76 -9.17 16.71 4.59
CA GLY A 76 -10.31 16.58 3.69
C GLY A 76 -10.52 15.18 3.12
N ASP A 77 -9.57 14.25 3.20
CA ASP A 77 -9.82 12.85 2.83
C ASP A 77 -10.39 12.05 4.01
N THR A 78 -11.71 12.17 4.17
CA THR A 78 -12.48 11.43 5.19
C THR A 78 -12.90 10.03 4.75
N ARG A 79 -12.53 9.61 3.53
CA ARG A 79 -12.91 8.29 3.02
C ARG A 79 -12.35 7.19 3.92
N SER A 80 -13.23 6.27 4.31
CA SER A 80 -12.88 5.09 5.10
C SER A 80 -13.45 3.87 4.42
N TYR A 81 -12.62 2.87 4.19
CA TYR A 81 -12.99 1.64 3.49
C TYR A 81 -12.88 0.46 4.43
N PHE A 82 -13.95 -0.31 4.51
CA PHE A 82 -13.94 -1.63 5.11
C PHE A 82 -14.32 -2.64 4.02
N VAL A 83 -13.37 -3.47 3.64
CA VAL A 83 -13.55 -4.41 2.53
C VAL A 83 -13.95 -5.77 3.07
N ASN A 84 -15.01 -6.33 2.52
CA ASN A 84 -15.47 -7.68 2.83
C ASN A 84 -14.69 -8.69 1.97
N PHE A 85 -14.00 -9.62 2.63
CA PHE A 85 -13.20 -10.67 2.01
C PHE A 85 -13.85 -12.05 2.09
N SER A 86 -15.10 -12.17 2.60
CA SER A 86 -15.78 -13.45 2.78
C SER A 86 -15.94 -14.23 1.48
N LYS A 87 -16.07 -13.55 0.34
CA LYS A 87 -16.22 -14.19 -0.97
C LYS A 87 -14.94 -14.95 -1.36
N VAL A 88 -13.77 -14.37 -1.21
CA VAL A 88 -12.51 -15.06 -1.55
C VAL A 88 -12.28 -16.25 -0.63
N SER A 89 -12.54 -16.10 0.67
CA SER A 89 -12.40 -17.18 1.65
C SER A 89 -13.35 -18.37 1.37
N LYS A 90 -14.59 -18.08 0.94
CA LYS A 90 -15.55 -19.11 0.58
C LYS A 90 -15.23 -19.84 -0.72
N LEU A 91 -14.73 -19.09 -1.72
CA LEU A 91 -14.42 -19.65 -3.04
C LEU A 91 -13.10 -20.43 -3.05
N PHE A 92 -12.15 -20.02 -2.20
CA PHE A 92 -10.80 -20.58 -2.14
C PHE A 92 -10.40 -20.97 -0.71
N PRO A 93 -11.13 -21.88 -0.05
CA PRO A 93 -10.90 -22.21 1.35
C PRO A 93 -9.54 -22.87 1.62
N LYS A 94 -8.87 -23.37 0.58
CA LYS A 94 -7.52 -23.96 0.67
C LYS A 94 -6.38 -22.96 0.47
N PHE A 95 -6.69 -21.74 0.00
CA PHE A 95 -5.69 -20.71 -0.13
C PHE A 95 -5.43 -20.05 1.21
N ASN A 96 -4.17 -19.96 1.60
CA ASN A 96 -3.75 -19.32 2.84
C ASN A 96 -2.97 -18.04 2.55
N PHE A 97 -3.49 -16.91 3.02
CA PHE A 97 -2.77 -15.64 3.06
C PHE A 97 -1.67 -15.75 4.12
N LYS A 98 -0.45 -15.34 3.78
CA LYS A 98 0.74 -15.52 4.63
C LYS A 98 1.19 -14.27 5.33
N TYR A 99 1.00 -13.12 4.69
CA TYR A 99 1.64 -11.88 5.09
C TYR A 99 0.67 -10.95 5.82
N GLU A 100 1.17 -10.40 6.92
CA GLU A 100 0.55 -9.31 7.64
C GLU A 100 1.18 -7.97 7.25
N VAL A 101 0.61 -6.85 7.71
CA VAL A 101 1.18 -5.52 7.45
C VAL A 101 2.58 -5.40 8.05
N ARG A 102 2.84 -6.07 9.17
CA ARG A 102 4.17 -6.12 9.82
C ARG A 102 5.25 -6.70 8.89
N ASP A 103 4.92 -7.75 8.16
CA ASP A 103 5.86 -8.39 7.23
C ASP A 103 6.22 -7.45 6.07
N GLY A 104 5.23 -6.76 5.52
CA GLY A 104 5.46 -5.76 4.47
C GLY A 104 6.29 -4.56 4.96
N VAL A 105 6.10 -4.11 6.20
CA VAL A 105 6.92 -3.05 6.79
C VAL A 105 8.36 -3.51 6.96
N ASN A 106 8.60 -4.72 7.48
CA ASN A 106 9.95 -5.29 7.60
C ASN A 106 10.64 -5.41 6.23
N GLU A 107 9.93 -5.92 5.22
CA GLU A 107 10.48 -6.02 3.87
C GLU A 107 10.90 -4.64 3.32
N ILE A 108 10.13 -3.58 3.58
CA ILE A 108 10.50 -2.22 3.19
C ILE A 108 11.73 -1.74 3.96
N ILE A 109 11.81 -2.00 5.27
CA ILE A 109 12.96 -1.64 6.10
C ILE A 109 14.22 -2.33 5.60
N ASP A 110 14.17 -3.63 5.37
CA ASP A 110 15.32 -4.46 4.95
C ASP A 110 15.85 -4.04 3.57
N ASN A 111 14.96 -3.54 2.70
CA ASN A 111 15.30 -3.11 1.34
C ASN A 111 15.42 -1.60 1.19
N PHE A 112 15.38 -0.83 2.29
CA PHE A 112 15.26 0.62 2.26
C PHE A 112 16.41 1.30 1.51
N GLU A 113 17.65 0.87 1.71
CA GLU A 113 18.80 1.44 1.01
C GLU A 113 18.74 1.22 -0.49
N SER A 114 18.33 0.03 -0.94
CA SER A 114 18.20 -0.27 -2.36
C SER A 114 17.09 0.54 -3.03
N VAL A 115 16.01 0.84 -2.31
CA VAL A 115 14.89 1.67 -2.78
C VAL A 115 15.25 3.15 -2.82
N ILE A 116 16.02 3.65 -1.82
CA ILE A 116 16.47 5.07 -1.76
C ILE A 116 17.56 5.36 -2.78
N MET A 117 18.43 4.42 -3.11
CA MET A 117 19.46 4.64 -4.14
C MET A 117 18.85 5.04 -5.50
N ASN A 118 17.58 4.69 -5.75
CA ASN A 118 16.80 5.15 -6.90
C ASN A 118 15.98 6.42 -6.60
N LYS A 119 16.56 7.41 -5.88
CA LYS A 119 15.90 8.67 -5.45
C LYS A 119 15.16 9.43 -6.56
N THR A 120 15.53 9.25 -7.82
CA THR A 120 14.89 9.88 -8.98
C THR A 120 13.50 9.31 -9.29
N ASN A 121 13.23 8.06 -8.93
CA ASN A 121 11.98 7.38 -9.29
C ASN A 121 10.91 7.39 -8.17
N SER A 122 11.28 7.73 -6.93
CA SER A 122 10.36 7.66 -5.77
C SER A 122 9.32 8.79 -5.73
N LYS A 123 9.54 9.88 -6.49
CA LYS A 123 8.63 11.04 -6.51
C LYS A 123 7.97 11.20 -7.88
N ARG A 124 7.14 10.24 -8.26
CA ARG A 124 6.46 10.21 -9.58
C ARG A 124 5.79 11.54 -9.94
N ILE A 125 5.04 12.13 -9.02
CA ILE A 125 4.34 13.41 -9.26
C ILE A 125 5.35 14.53 -9.51
N LYS A 126 6.42 14.61 -8.71
CA LYS A 126 7.50 15.58 -8.91
C LYS A 126 8.13 15.41 -10.29
N ARG A 127 8.41 14.16 -10.70
CA ARG A 127 8.99 13.88 -12.01
C ARG A 127 8.06 14.26 -13.16
N ILE A 128 6.75 14.02 -13.03
CA ILE A 128 5.76 14.45 -14.03
C ILE A 128 5.76 15.97 -14.15
N ASN A 129 5.72 16.70 -13.02
CA ASN A 129 5.76 18.17 -13.04
C ASN A 129 7.05 18.70 -13.68
N GLU A 130 8.21 18.15 -13.35
CA GLU A 130 9.49 18.50 -14.00
C GLU A 130 9.45 18.29 -15.53
N LEU A 131 8.80 17.23 -16.00
CA LEU A 131 8.63 16.97 -17.43
C LEU A 131 7.68 17.96 -18.10
N ILE A 132 6.60 18.37 -17.42
CA ILE A 132 5.67 19.40 -17.89
C ILE A 132 6.38 20.76 -17.94
N ASP A 133 7.05 21.16 -16.85
CA ASP A 133 7.76 22.43 -16.74
C ASP A 133 8.87 22.56 -17.77
N SER A 134 9.57 21.47 -18.05
CA SER A 134 10.60 21.39 -19.11
C SER A 134 10.03 21.25 -20.52
N LYS A 135 8.71 21.27 -20.68
CA LYS A 135 7.99 21.11 -21.95
C LYS A 135 8.29 19.81 -22.72
N LYS A 136 8.75 18.79 -22.02
CA LYS A 136 8.96 17.45 -22.62
C LYS A 136 7.67 16.68 -22.76
N ILE A 137 6.71 16.94 -21.91
CA ILE A 137 5.33 16.46 -22.04
C ILE A 137 4.36 17.64 -21.89
N ASN A 138 3.18 17.55 -22.47
CA ASN A 138 2.12 18.52 -22.28
C ASN A 138 1.28 18.19 -21.04
N THR A 139 0.32 19.06 -20.70
CA THR A 139 -0.58 18.87 -19.55
C THR A 139 -1.48 17.63 -19.67
N ASN A 140 -1.65 17.07 -20.87
CA ASN A 140 -2.36 15.82 -21.12
C ASN A 140 -1.42 14.59 -21.05
N LEU A 141 -0.17 14.79 -20.59
CA LEU A 141 0.87 13.77 -20.42
C LEU A 141 1.35 13.12 -21.73
N PHE A 142 1.19 13.76 -22.88
CA PHE A 142 1.78 13.33 -24.12
C PHE A 142 3.14 13.97 -24.34
N TRP A 143 4.08 13.22 -24.91
CA TRP A 143 5.37 13.75 -25.32
C TRP A 143 5.19 14.85 -26.35
N THR A 144 5.91 15.94 -26.15
CA THR A 144 6.04 17.02 -27.15
C THR A 144 7.22 16.71 -28.06
N ALA A 145 6.98 16.77 -29.38
CA ALA A 145 8.02 16.55 -30.37
C ALA A 145 9.11 17.63 -30.32
#